data_dab6548430f62867eb1e0150a7e31589
#
_entry.id   dab6548430f62867eb1e0150a7e31589
#
_cell.length_a   1.000
_cell.length_b   1.000
_cell.length_c   1.000
_cell.angle_alpha   90.00
_cell.angle_beta   90.00
_cell.angle_gamma   90.00
#
_symmetry.space_group_name_H-M   'P 1'
#
loop_
_entity.id
_entity.type
_entity.pdbx_description
1 polymer ?
#
loop_
_entity_poly.entity_id
_entity_poly.type
_entity_poly.pdbx_seq_one_letter_code
_entity_poly.pdbx_strand_id
1 'polypeptide(L)'
;MNYRHGFHAGNFADILKHVMLMRILTHLNAKDKPYRIIDSHAGAGRYDLGSDEALRTHEWRDGVARLDQSPLAPAVEELLSPWRKAVAAARALYGADAYPGSPWLCRQAMRADDRLIAAELHENTYRKLVQTIGRDSRCKALAIDGWVALGANVPPRERRGLVLIDPPFEEKDEFATLADAFIAAWHKWPTGTYALWYPIKDKRAVDGLVTAISEAGIGRLLRLEIDVDRPEAAGGLGATGLLVVNPPWLLAQEAEILLPALCERLAQGPRPRYRCEAIRPDG
;
A
#
# COMPACT_ATOMS: atom_id res chain seq x y z
N MET A 1 -0.91 -14.64 -15.23
CA MET A 1 -0.62 -13.30 -14.63
C MET A 1 0.48 -12.64 -15.44
N ASN A 2 0.17 -11.53 -16.10
CA ASN A 2 1.11 -10.75 -16.95
C ASN A 2 1.54 -9.45 -16.24
N TYR A 3 0.92 -9.11 -15.11
CA TYR A 3 1.24 -7.90 -14.36
C TYR A 3 2.68 -7.92 -13.85
N ARG A 4 3.38 -6.85 -14.13
CA ARG A 4 4.73 -6.60 -13.62
C ARG A 4 4.78 -5.21 -13.00
N HIS A 5 4.84 -5.16 -11.69
CA HIS A 5 4.84 -3.90 -10.97
C HIS A 5 6.03 -2.97 -11.33
N GLY A 6 7.12 -3.52 -11.88
CA GLY A 6 8.26 -2.73 -12.36
C GLY A 6 7.90 -1.62 -13.35
N PHE A 7 6.81 -1.79 -14.14
CA PHE A 7 6.30 -0.75 -15.01
C PHE A 7 5.67 0.45 -14.27
N HIS A 8 5.18 0.24 -13.06
CA HIS A 8 4.38 1.19 -12.29
C HIS A 8 5.08 1.68 -11.01
N ALA A 9 6.23 1.09 -10.68
CA ALA A 9 6.94 1.37 -9.44
C ALA A 9 7.22 2.87 -9.27
N GLY A 10 6.92 3.40 -8.10
CA GLY A 10 7.12 4.79 -7.75
C GLY A 10 6.13 5.78 -8.36
N ASN A 11 5.03 5.33 -8.97
CA ASN A 11 3.97 6.20 -9.45
C ASN A 11 3.16 6.80 -8.28
N PHE A 12 2.17 7.64 -8.58
CA PHE A 12 1.33 8.31 -7.58
C PHE A 12 0.54 7.32 -6.70
N ALA A 13 0.16 6.15 -7.25
CA ALA A 13 -0.59 5.13 -6.52
C ALA A 13 0.29 4.45 -5.47
N ASP A 14 1.54 4.14 -5.83
CA ASP A 14 2.54 3.65 -4.88
C ASP A 14 2.82 4.68 -3.78
N ILE A 15 2.89 5.97 -4.12
CA ILE A 15 3.11 7.03 -3.12
C ILE A 15 2.00 7.02 -2.07
N LEU A 16 0.73 7.03 -2.49
CA LEU A 16 -0.40 6.97 -1.55
C LEU A 16 -0.29 5.74 -0.65
N LYS A 17 -0.17 4.55 -1.26
CA LYS A 17 -0.10 3.26 -0.54
C LYS A 17 1.06 3.24 0.45
N HIS A 18 2.25 3.59 0.00
CA HIS A 18 3.47 3.48 0.79
C HIS A 18 3.56 4.53 1.91
N VAL A 19 3.10 5.75 1.67
CA VAL A 19 3.02 6.78 2.72
C VAL A 19 2.04 6.36 3.81
N MET A 20 0.83 5.92 3.45
CA MET A 20 -0.15 5.45 4.42
C MET A 20 0.31 4.19 5.15
N LEU A 21 0.95 3.25 4.46
CA LEU A 21 1.59 2.07 5.07
C LEU A 21 2.57 2.51 6.17
N MET A 22 3.48 3.44 5.88
CA MET A 22 4.47 3.91 6.85
C MET A 22 3.83 4.65 8.02
N ARG A 23 2.72 5.39 7.81
CA ARG A 23 1.95 5.99 8.92
C ARG A 23 1.32 4.93 9.82
N ILE A 24 0.69 3.90 9.24
CA ILE A 24 0.12 2.78 10.01
C ILE A 24 1.21 2.09 10.84
N LEU A 25 2.37 1.80 10.24
CA LEU A 25 3.50 1.18 10.94
C LEU A 25 4.08 2.06 12.05
N THR A 26 4.12 3.39 11.84
CA THR A 26 4.52 4.35 12.88
C THR A 26 3.60 4.26 14.10
N HIS A 27 2.29 4.16 13.90
CA HIS A 27 1.33 3.97 15.00
C HIS A 27 1.43 2.59 15.65
N LEU A 28 1.74 1.56 14.89
CA LEU A 28 2.02 0.25 15.46
C LEU A 28 3.28 0.29 16.34
N ASN A 29 4.29 1.04 15.96
CA ASN A 29 5.52 1.21 16.74
C ASN A 29 5.35 2.02 18.03
N ALA A 30 4.31 2.85 18.14
CA ALA A 30 4.06 3.65 19.35
C ALA A 30 3.71 2.81 20.59
N LYS A 31 3.34 1.53 20.42
CA LYS A 31 3.08 0.61 21.53
C LYS A 31 4.20 -0.42 21.62
N ASP A 32 4.70 -0.64 22.82
CA ASP A 32 5.75 -1.64 23.09
C ASP A 32 5.18 -3.06 23.18
N LYS A 33 4.50 -3.49 22.12
CA LYS A 33 3.99 -4.85 21.92
C LYS A 33 4.33 -5.28 20.49
N PRO A 34 4.83 -6.50 20.28
CA PRO A 34 5.10 -7.02 18.96
C PRO A 34 3.86 -7.00 18.06
N TYR A 35 4.11 -6.88 16.76
CA TYR A 35 3.06 -7.00 15.75
C TYR A 35 3.53 -7.84 14.56
N ARG A 36 2.57 -8.30 13.79
CA ARG A 36 2.85 -8.97 12.52
C ARG A 36 2.26 -8.21 11.35
N ILE A 37 3.04 -8.12 10.29
CA ILE A 37 2.59 -7.65 8.99
C ILE A 37 2.38 -8.87 8.09
N ILE A 38 1.26 -8.90 7.38
CA ILE A 38 0.95 -9.86 6.32
C ILE A 38 0.77 -9.04 5.05
N ASP A 39 1.70 -9.18 4.12
CA ASP A 39 1.67 -8.56 2.79
C ASP A 39 1.28 -9.66 1.80
N SER A 40 0.02 -9.66 1.37
CA SER A 40 -0.55 -10.76 0.59
C SER A 40 -0.11 -10.78 -0.87
N HIS A 41 0.29 -9.63 -1.42
CA HIS A 41 0.72 -9.48 -2.82
C HIS A 41 1.98 -8.61 -2.83
N ALA A 42 3.07 -9.17 -2.31
CA ALA A 42 4.24 -8.41 -1.88
C ALA A 42 5.11 -7.85 -3.03
N GLY A 43 4.99 -8.39 -4.23
CA GLY A 43 5.85 -8.02 -5.34
C GLY A 43 7.33 -8.34 -5.07
N ALA A 44 8.23 -7.66 -5.78
CA ALA A 44 9.67 -7.86 -5.65
C ALA A 44 10.28 -7.21 -4.39
N GLY A 45 9.53 -6.36 -3.70
CA GLY A 45 9.98 -5.62 -2.52
C GLY A 45 10.93 -4.46 -2.82
N ARG A 46 11.57 -4.45 -3.99
CA ARG A 46 12.44 -3.37 -4.47
C ARG A 46 12.42 -3.33 -5.99
N TYR A 47 12.47 -2.12 -6.53
CA TYR A 47 12.43 -1.84 -7.96
C TYR A 47 13.58 -0.92 -8.36
N ASP A 48 14.02 -1.01 -9.62
CA ASP A 48 15.00 -0.15 -10.23
C ASP A 48 14.30 0.77 -11.24
N LEU A 49 14.26 2.06 -10.96
CA LEU A 49 13.61 3.06 -11.80
C LEU A 49 14.41 3.33 -13.11
N GLY A 50 15.65 2.87 -13.18
CA GLY A 50 16.47 2.83 -14.39
C GLY A 50 16.28 1.57 -15.25
N SER A 51 15.44 0.62 -14.82
CA SER A 51 15.17 -0.61 -15.57
C SER A 51 14.39 -0.36 -16.87
N ASP A 52 14.50 -1.27 -17.83
CA ASP A 52 13.74 -1.21 -19.09
C ASP A 52 12.22 -1.12 -18.85
N GLU A 53 11.70 -1.80 -17.81
CA GLU A 53 10.29 -1.77 -17.43
C GLU A 53 9.88 -0.34 -17.03
N ALA A 54 10.60 0.27 -16.08
CA ALA A 54 10.31 1.61 -15.58
C ALA A 54 10.53 2.71 -16.65
N LEU A 55 11.51 2.51 -17.55
CA LEU A 55 11.81 3.44 -18.62
C LEU A 55 10.81 3.38 -19.80
N ARG A 56 9.99 2.34 -19.91
CA ARG A 56 8.91 2.27 -20.91
C ARG A 56 7.71 3.11 -20.54
N THR A 57 7.35 3.21 -19.28
CA THR A 57 6.16 3.94 -18.81
C THR A 57 6.51 5.31 -18.25
N HIS A 58 7.68 5.45 -17.64
CA HIS A 58 8.13 6.66 -16.95
C HIS A 58 7.18 7.15 -15.84
N GLU A 59 6.27 6.30 -15.33
CA GLU A 59 5.26 6.72 -14.35
C GLU A 59 5.86 7.27 -13.05
N TRP A 60 7.06 6.81 -12.67
CA TRP A 60 7.80 7.33 -11.51
C TRP A 60 8.15 8.83 -11.61
N ARG A 61 8.22 9.39 -12.83
CA ARG A 61 8.48 10.82 -13.04
C ARG A 61 7.35 11.68 -12.53
N ASP A 62 6.10 11.19 -12.69
CA ASP A 62 4.90 11.83 -12.17
C ASP A 62 4.53 11.37 -10.74
N GLY A 63 5.36 10.53 -10.15
CA GLY A 63 5.26 10.00 -8.80
C GLY A 63 6.39 10.48 -7.90
N VAL A 64 7.30 9.54 -7.53
CA VAL A 64 8.38 9.81 -6.58
C VAL A 64 9.28 10.96 -7.00
N ALA A 65 9.58 11.13 -8.30
CA ALA A 65 10.43 12.21 -8.76
C ALA A 65 9.84 13.61 -8.48
N ARG A 66 8.51 13.76 -8.49
CA ARG A 66 7.85 15.05 -8.11
C ARG A 66 8.00 15.36 -6.63
N LEU A 67 8.01 14.34 -5.77
CA LEU A 67 8.26 14.53 -4.34
C LEU A 67 9.73 14.85 -4.03
N ASP A 68 10.65 14.44 -4.91
CA ASP A 68 12.09 14.72 -4.76
C ASP A 68 12.47 16.14 -5.22
N GLN A 69 11.62 16.84 -6.00
CA GLN A 69 11.95 18.18 -6.55
C GLN A 69 12.14 19.25 -5.49
N SER A 70 11.27 19.29 -4.50
CA SER A 70 11.34 20.28 -3.41
C SER A 70 10.56 19.80 -2.19
N PRO A 71 10.95 20.23 -0.99
CA PRO A 71 10.19 19.95 0.23
C PRO A 71 8.76 20.49 0.15
N LEU A 72 7.86 19.81 0.83
CA LEU A 72 6.49 20.24 1.09
C LEU A 72 6.44 21.08 2.39
N ALA A 73 5.25 21.50 2.81
CA ALA A 73 5.08 22.20 4.07
C ALA A 73 5.62 21.39 5.26
N PRO A 74 6.18 22.02 6.31
CA PRO A 74 6.86 21.32 7.41
C PRO A 74 6.01 20.22 8.05
N ALA A 75 4.72 20.45 8.27
CA ALA A 75 3.81 19.45 8.86
C ALA A 75 3.66 18.21 7.94
N VAL A 76 3.65 18.40 6.64
CA VAL A 76 3.60 17.31 5.65
C VAL A 76 4.91 16.53 5.65
N GLU A 77 6.06 17.23 5.65
CA GLU A 77 7.38 16.58 5.68
C GLU A 77 7.61 15.77 6.96
N GLU A 78 7.13 16.24 8.10
CA GLU A 78 7.16 15.47 9.34
C GLU A 78 6.43 14.13 9.19
N LEU A 79 5.24 14.14 8.62
CA LEU A 79 4.45 12.93 8.38
C LEU A 79 5.05 12.03 7.29
N LEU A 80 5.70 12.60 6.27
CA LEU A 80 6.41 11.86 5.22
C LEU A 80 7.76 11.30 5.69
N SER A 81 8.33 11.82 6.79
CA SER A 81 9.70 11.48 7.24
C SER A 81 9.96 9.96 7.33
N PRO A 82 9.07 9.11 7.87
CA PRO A 82 9.32 7.67 7.91
C PRO A 82 9.47 7.04 6.52
N TRP A 83 8.63 7.45 5.57
CA TRP A 83 8.70 6.99 4.19
C TRP A 83 9.97 7.51 3.49
N ARG A 84 10.27 8.80 3.60
CA ARG A 84 11.48 9.40 3.01
C ARG A 84 12.77 8.74 3.53
N LYS A 85 12.85 8.45 4.82
CA LYS A 85 14.00 7.73 5.42
C LYS A 85 14.14 6.32 4.83
N ALA A 86 13.04 5.60 4.62
CA ALA A 86 13.09 4.28 4.03
C ALA A 86 13.50 4.31 2.55
N VAL A 87 13.01 5.30 1.77
CA VAL A 87 13.43 5.53 0.37
C VAL A 87 14.93 5.87 0.33
N ALA A 88 15.39 6.79 1.17
CA ALA A 88 16.80 7.16 1.24
C ALA A 88 17.71 5.97 1.62
N ALA A 89 17.28 5.12 2.55
CA ALA A 89 18.00 3.90 2.92
C ALA A 89 18.08 2.90 1.76
N ALA A 90 17.02 2.75 0.97
CA ALA A 90 17.03 1.91 -0.22
C ALA A 90 18.02 2.45 -1.28
N ARG A 91 17.99 3.76 -1.54
CA ARG A 91 18.90 4.43 -2.48
C ARG A 91 20.35 4.36 -2.03
N ALA A 92 20.62 4.53 -0.76
CA ALA A 92 21.98 4.41 -0.20
C ALA A 92 22.57 3.01 -0.37
N LEU A 93 21.73 1.96 -0.30
CA LEU A 93 22.17 0.57 -0.38
C LEU A 93 22.23 0.03 -1.82
N TYR A 94 21.32 0.46 -2.69
CA TYR A 94 21.13 -0.15 -4.01
C TYR A 94 21.34 0.81 -5.19
N GLY A 95 21.63 2.08 -4.95
CA GLY A 95 21.81 3.10 -5.97
C GLY A 95 20.67 4.10 -6.05
N ALA A 96 20.89 5.24 -6.70
CA ALA A 96 19.98 6.39 -6.75
C ALA A 96 18.59 6.05 -7.34
N ASP A 97 18.55 5.09 -8.27
CA ASP A 97 17.33 4.67 -8.95
C ASP A 97 16.54 3.60 -8.18
N ALA A 98 16.99 3.21 -6.98
CA ALA A 98 16.25 2.24 -6.18
C ALA A 98 14.97 2.83 -5.59
N TYR A 99 13.86 2.13 -5.78
CA TYR A 99 12.58 2.44 -5.15
C TYR A 99 12.09 1.26 -4.30
N PRO A 100 11.75 1.50 -3.01
CA PRO A 100 11.30 0.43 -2.12
C PRO A 100 9.84 0.05 -2.37
N GLY A 101 9.56 -1.25 -2.45
CA GLY A 101 8.20 -1.79 -2.34
C GLY A 101 7.78 -2.00 -0.88
N SER A 102 6.53 -2.41 -0.68
CA SER A 102 5.95 -2.63 0.65
C SER A 102 6.78 -3.55 1.56
N PRO A 103 7.34 -4.70 1.12
CA PRO A 103 8.16 -5.56 1.99
C PRO A 103 9.43 -4.87 2.52
N TRP A 104 10.09 -4.07 1.68
CA TRP A 104 11.24 -3.28 2.12
C TRP A 104 10.84 -2.25 3.17
N LEU A 105 9.77 -1.49 2.90
CA LEU A 105 9.23 -0.48 3.81
C LEU A 105 8.85 -1.09 5.17
N CYS A 106 8.15 -2.23 5.13
CA CYS A 106 7.80 -2.99 6.34
C CYS A 106 9.04 -3.40 7.13
N ARG A 107 10.04 -3.99 6.45
CA ARG A 107 11.29 -4.42 7.06
C ARG A 107 12.04 -3.27 7.73
N GLN A 108 12.06 -2.07 7.11
CA GLN A 108 12.71 -0.88 7.68
C GLN A 108 12.00 -0.35 8.92
N ALA A 109 10.67 -0.50 8.98
CA ALA A 109 9.87 -0.03 10.11
C ALA A 109 9.85 -0.99 11.30
N MET A 110 10.08 -2.30 11.09
CA MET A 110 9.98 -3.34 12.11
C MET A 110 11.07 -3.27 13.17
N ARG A 111 10.68 -3.48 14.43
CA ARG A 111 11.57 -3.70 15.57
C ARG A 111 12.01 -5.18 15.65
N ALA A 112 12.86 -5.53 16.59
CA ALA A 112 13.45 -6.87 16.75
C ALA A 112 12.40 -7.99 16.88
N ASP A 113 11.30 -7.73 17.57
CA ASP A 113 10.26 -8.73 17.84
C ASP A 113 9.09 -8.73 16.86
N ASP A 114 9.04 -7.75 15.94
CA ASP A 114 8.01 -7.68 14.92
C ASP A 114 8.30 -8.70 13.79
N ARG A 115 7.27 -9.08 13.04
CA ARG A 115 7.39 -10.12 12.01
C ARG A 115 6.68 -9.69 10.72
N LEU A 116 7.25 -10.09 9.59
CA LEU A 116 6.67 -9.93 8.26
C LEU A 116 6.47 -11.30 7.59
N ILE A 117 5.29 -11.50 7.05
CA ILE A 117 5.00 -12.53 6.05
C ILE A 117 4.70 -11.80 4.75
N ALA A 118 5.44 -12.12 3.69
CA ALA A 118 5.30 -11.53 2.37
C ALA A 118 5.04 -12.66 1.36
N ALA A 119 3.86 -12.67 0.72
CA ALA A 119 3.49 -13.67 -0.26
C ALA A 119 3.62 -13.12 -1.68
N GLU A 120 4.19 -13.92 -2.57
CA GLU A 120 4.35 -13.61 -3.98
C GLU A 120 4.24 -14.91 -4.78
N LEU A 121 3.28 -14.94 -5.70
CA LEU A 121 3.00 -16.13 -6.50
C LEU A 121 3.97 -16.30 -7.68
N HIS A 122 4.33 -15.17 -8.31
CA HIS A 122 5.13 -15.20 -9.54
C HIS A 122 6.58 -15.52 -9.23
N GLU A 123 7.10 -16.65 -9.73
CA GLU A 123 8.41 -17.21 -9.38
C GLU A 123 9.58 -16.21 -9.52
N ASN A 124 9.65 -15.47 -10.63
CA ASN A 124 10.74 -14.53 -10.84
C ASN A 124 10.67 -13.33 -9.87
N THR A 125 9.47 -12.87 -9.56
CA THR A 125 9.21 -11.80 -8.59
C THR A 125 9.51 -12.28 -7.18
N TYR A 126 9.09 -13.51 -6.83
CA TYR A 126 9.41 -14.16 -5.56
C TYR A 126 10.93 -14.27 -5.33
N ARG A 127 11.70 -14.66 -6.35
CA ARG A 127 13.18 -14.72 -6.24
C ARG A 127 13.76 -13.34 -5.89
N LYS A 128 13.25 -12.27 -6.52
CA LYS A 128 13.64 -10.88 -6.21
C LYS A 128 13.21 -10.49 -4.78
N LEU A 129 12.01 -10.88 -4.35
CA LEU A 129 11.52 -10.65 -2.98
C LEU A 129 12.46 -11.30 -1.95
N VAL A 130 12.83 -12.57 -2.15
CA VAL A 130 13.77 -13.28 -1.27
C VAL A 130 15.11 -12.54 -1.18
N GLN A 131 15.63 -12.02 -2.29
CA GLN A 131 16.86 -11.20 -2.30
C GLN A 131 16.67 -9.88 -1.54
N THR A 132 15.50 -9.24 -1.69
CA THR A 132 15.18 -7.95 -1.05
C THR A 132 15.08 -8.06 0.46
N ILE A 133 14.35 -9.07 0.98
CA ILE A 133 14.23 -9.27 2.43
C ILE A 133 15.47 -9.94 3.03
N GLY A 134 16.29 -10.59 2.21
CA GLY A 134 17.58 -11.17 2.61
C GLY A 134 17.44 -12.25 3.67
N ARG A 135 18.46 -12.35 4.54
CA ARG A 135 18.51 -13.30 5.68
C ARG A 135 17.92 -12.72 6.97
N ASP A 136 17.02 -11.77 6.87
CA ASP A 136 16.37 -11.17 8.05
C ASP A 136 15.39 -12.18 8.68
N SER A 137 15.72 -12.69 9.87
CA SER A 137 14.91 -13.69 10.58
C SER A 137 13.52 -13.20 10.97
N ARG A 138 13.28 -11.89 10.90
CA ARG A 138 11.95 -11.28 11.14
C ARG A 138 11.03 -11.42 9.94
N CYS A 139 11.58 -11.70 8.73
CA CYS A 139 10.87 -11.72 7.47
C CYS A 139 10.76 -13.13 6.92
N LYS A 140 9.58 -13.50 6.41
CA LYS A 140 9.32 -14.75 5.72
C LYS A 140 8.67 -14.50 4.37
N ALA A 141 9.37 -14.83 3.28
CA ALA A 141 8.76 -14.88 1.95
C ALA A 141 8.04 -16.22 1.76
N LEU A 142 6.87 -16.20 1.12
CA LEU A 142 6.09 -17.37 0.75
C LEU A 142 5.83 -17.37 -0.76
N ALA A 143 6.19 -18.45 -1.45
CA ALA A 143 5.88 -18.67 -2.87
C ALA A 143 4.47 -19.27 -2.99
N ILE A 144 3.44 -18.49 -2.65
CA ILE A 144 2.03 -18.91 -2.67
C ILE A 144 1.13 -17.78 -3.14
N ASP A 145 -0.07 -18.15 -3.53
CA ASP A 145 -1.14 -17.24 -3.85
C ASP A 145 -1.47 -16.31 -2.66
N GLY A 146 -1.70 -15.01 -2.95
CA GLY A 146 -1.96 -13.99 -1.94
C GLY A 146 -3.24 -14.21 -1.14
N TRP A 147 -4.28 -14.73 -1.79
CA TRP A 147 -5.55 -15.04 -1.13
C TRP A 147 -5.40 -16.24 -0.18
N VAL A 148 -4.61 -17.25 -0.57
CA VAL A 148 -4.25 -18.40 0.29
C VAL A 148 -3.41 -17.89 1.47
N ALA A 149 -2.42 -17.03 1.21
CA ALA A 149 -1.58 -16.44 2.26
C ALA A 149 -2.42 -15.67 3.29
N LEU A 150 -3.37 -14.85 2.82
CA LEU A 150 -4.29 -14.11 3.66
C LEU A 150 -5.07 -15.05 4.59
N GLY A 151 -5.75 -16.05 4.02
CA GLY A 151 -6.58 -16.99 4.78
C GLY A 151 -5.82 -17.85 5.80
N ALA A 152 -4.55 -18.18 5.49
CA ALA A 152 -3.71 -19.05 6.31
C ALA A 152 -2.98 -18.33 7.46
N ASN A 153 -2.77 -17.03 7.36
CA ASN A 153 -1.94 -16.28 8.32
C ASN A 153 -2.71 -15.37 9.26
N VAL A 154 -4.05 -15.31 9.17
CA VAL A 154 -4.91 -14.61 10.11
C VAL A 154 -5.68 -15.60 11.00
N PRO A 155 -5.80 -15.35 12.31
CA PRO A 155 -5.16 -14.30 13.09
C PRO A 155 -3.67 -14.59 13.31
N PRO A 156 -2.80 -13.57 13.34
CA PRO A 156 -1.40 -13.77 13.68
C PRO A 156 -1.20 -14.10 15.16
N ARG A 157 -0.07 -14.73 15.48
CA ARG A 157 0.27 -15.11 16.87
C ARG A 157 0.31 -13.91 17.80
N GLU A 158 0.79 -12.77 17.31
CA GLU A 158 0.93 -11.51 18.03
C GLU A 158 -0.42 -10.87 18.37
N ARG A 159 -1.51 -11.33 17.72
CA ARG A 159 -2.87 -10.76 17.88
C ARG A 159 -2.95 -9.26 17.63
N ARG A 160 -1.93 -8.70 17.00
CA ARG A 160 -1.74 -7.29 16.67
C ARG A 160 -0.98 -7.18 15.36
N GLY A 161 -1.38 -6.28 14.47
CA GLY A 161 -0.66 -6.10 13.20
C GLY A 161 -1.48 -5.49 12.09
N LEU A 162 -0.91 -5.61 10.91
CA LEU A 162 -1.43 -5.09 9.65
C LEU A 162 -1.51 -6.19 8.61
N VAL A 163 -2.60 -6.24 7.87
CA VAL A 163 -2.70 -6.97 6.60
C VAL A 163 -2.74 -5.94 5.48
N LEU A 164 -1.78 -6.00 4.56
CA LEU A 164 -1.79 -5.25 3.32
C LEU A 164 -2.28 -6.17 2.20
N ILE A 165 -3.30 -5.72 1.45
CA ILE A 165 -3.91 -6.46 0.35
C ILE A 165 -3.85 -5.56 -0.89
N ASP A 166 -2.98 -5.91 -1.84
CA ASP A 166 -2.67 -5.12 -3.03
C ASP A 166 -2.63 -6.02 -4.28
N PRO A 167 -3.78 -6.59 -4.68
CA PRO A 167 -3.83 -7.50 -5.81
C PRO A 167 -3.60 -6.76 -7.14
N PRO A 168 -3.24 -7.48 -8.23
CA PRO A 168 -2.86 -6.88 -9.50
C PRO A 168 -4.02 -6.28 -10.31
N PHE A 169 -5.27 -6.57 -9.96
CA PHE A 169 -6.48 -6.14 -10.69
C PHE A 169 -6.43 -6.44 -12.20
N GLU A 170 -5.97 -7.66 -12.54
CA GLU A 170 -5.97 -8.19 -13.91
C GLU A 170 -7.28 -8.89 -14.26
N GLU A 171 -7.91 -9.54 -13.28
CA GLU A 171 -9.15 -10.30 -13.48
C GLU A 171 -10.38 -9.39 -13.34
N LYS A 172 -11.45 -9.71 -14.10
CA LYS A 172 -12.68 -8.90 -14.08
C LYS A 172 -13.37 -8.88 -12.72
N ASP A 173 -13.26 -9.97 -11.97
CA ASP A 173 -13.96 -10.17 -10.69
C ASP A 173 -13.05 -9.88 -9.47
N GLU A 174 -11.92 -9.19 -9.68
CA GLU A 174 -10.93 -8.95 -8.62
C GLU A 174 -11.50 -8.16 -7.44
N PHE A 175 -12.43 -7.22 -7.68
CA PHE A 175 -13.12 -6.51 -6.60
C PHE A 175 -14.00 -7.42 -5.75
N ALA A 176 -14.72 -8.36 -6.36
CA ALA A 176 -15.51 -9.35 -5.64
C ALA A 176 -14.62 -10.31 -4.86
N THR A 177 -13.56 -10.83 -5.49
CA THR A 177 -12.55 -11.68 -4.84
C THR A 177 -11.92 -10.97 -3.64
N LEU A 178 -11.58 -9.68 -3.78
CA LEU A 178 -11.02 -8.86 -2.70
C LEU A 178 -12.02 -8.75 -1.54
N ALA A 179 -13.29 -8.44 -1.83
CA ALA A 179 -14.34 -8.34 -0.81
C ALA A 179 -14.50 -9.65 -0.04
N ASP A 180 -14.69 -10.76 -0.75
CA ASP A 180 -14.93 -12.08 -0.16
C ASP A 180 -13.74 -12.56 0.69
N ALA A 181 -12.53 -12.48 0.13
CA ALA A 181 -11.32 -12.90 0.83
C ALA A 181 -11.04 -12.04 2.08
N PHE A 182 -11.24 -10.71 1.96
CA PHE A 182 -11.10 -9.81 3.09
C PHE A 182 -12.14 -10.07 4.18
N ILE A 183 -13.43 -10.19 3.83
CA ILE A 183 -14.51 -10.46 4.79
C ILE A 183 -14.25 -11.77 5.52
N ALA A 184 -13.86 -12.83 4.79
CA ALA A 184 -13.49 -14.11 5.39
C ALA A 184 -12.29 -14.00 6.36
N ALA A 185 -11.28 -13.19 6.02
CA ALA A 185 -10.14 -12.92 6.88
C ALA A 185 -10.53 -12.11 8.12
N TRP A 186 -11.38 -11.09 7.94
CA TRP A 186 -11.86 -10.25 9.03
C TRP A 186 -12.67 -11.04 10.06
N HIS A 187 -13.54 -11.97 9.63
CA HIS A 187 -14.26 -12.85 10.57
C HIS A 187 -13.32 -13.66 11.47
N LYS A 188 -12.14 -14.04 10.96
CA LYS A 188 -11.12 -14.74 11.78
C LYS A 188 -10.38 -13.77 12.71
N TRP A 189 -10.22 -12.52 12.30
CA TRP A 189 -9.46 -11.53 13.07
C TRP A 189 -10.07 -10.12 12.99
N PRO A 190 -11.22 -9.88 13.67
CA PRO A 190 -11.96 -8.60 13.60
C PRO A 190 -11.20 -7.39 14.15
N THR A 191 -10.18 -7.61 14.98
CA THR A 191 -9.39 -6.55 15.63
C THR A 191 -8.12 -6.15 14.86
N GLY A 192 -7.83 -6.83 13.75
CA GLY A 192 -6.70 -6.52 12.88
C GLY A 192 -6.88 -5.19 12.14
N THR A 193 -5.78 -4.52 11.85
CA THR A 193 -5.79 -3.43 10.87
C THR A 193 -5.61 -4.03 9.48
N TYR A 194 -6.47 -3.65 8.53
CA TYR A 194 -6.35 -4.06 7.14
C TYR A 194 -6.24 -2.83 6.25
N ALA A 195 -5.39 -2.89 5.24
CA ALA A 195 -5.23 -1.86 4.23
C ALA A 195 -5.43 -2.50 2.86
N LEU A 196 -6.53 -2.18 2.20
CA LEU A 196 -6.94 -2.71 0.91
C LEU A 196 -6.67 -1.64 -0.14
N TRP A 197 -5.70 -1.89 -1.00
CA TRP A 197 -5.44 -1.01 -2.13
C TRP A 197 -6.36 -1.35 -3.31
N TYR A 198 -6.75 -0.32 -4.09
CA TYR A 198 -7.54 -0.50 -5.32
C TYR A 198 -7.29 0.62 -6.33
N PRO A 199 -7.35 0.30 -7.64
CA PRO A 199 -7.41 1.29 -8.71
C PRO A 199 -8.82 1.86 -8.83
N ILE A 200 -8.96 3.12 -9.21
CA ILE A 200 -10.27 3.74 -9.49
C ILE A 200 -10.38 3.93 -11.01
N LYS A 201 -10.68 2.84 -11.72
CA LYS A 201 -11.03 2.84 -13.15
C LYS A 201 -12.56 2.91 -13.33
N ASP A 202 -13.30 2.24 -12.45
CA ASP A 202 -14.74 2.25 -12.36
C ASP A 202 -15.17 2.55 -10.92
N LYS A 203 -15.82 3.70 -10.72
CA LYS A 203 -16.31 4.13 -9.39
C LYS A 203 -17.36 3.17 -8.84
N ARG A 204 -18.18 2.54 -9.71
CA ARG A 204 -19.22 1.62 -9.28
C ARG A 204 -18.61 0.36 -8.65
N ALA A 205 -17.52 -0.16 -9.20
CA ALA A 205 -16.82 -1.30 -8.65
C ALA A 205 -16.25 -0.99 -7.26
N VAL A 206 -15.68 0.20 -7.08
CA VAL A 206 -15.17 0.67 -5.78
C VAL A 206 -16.29 0.85 -4.77
N ASP A 207 -17.40 1.50 -5.18
CA ASP A 207 -18.55 1.70 -4.29
C ASP A 207 -19.19 0.35 -3.92
N GLY A 208 -19.23 -0.61 -4.86
CA GLY A 208 -19.65 -1.98 -4.59
C GLY A 208 -18.78 -2.69 -3.54
N LEU A 209 -17.46 -2.54 -3.60
CA LEU A 209 -16.54 -3.07 -2.58
C LEU A 209 -16.85 -2.48 -1.19
N VAL A 210 -17.00 -1.15 -1.10
CA VAL A 210 -17.30 -0.47 0.17
C VAL A 210 -18.66 -0.92 0.72
N THR A 211 -19.66 -1.04 -0.15
CA THR A 211 -21.00 -1.51 0.21
C THR A 211 -20.96 -2.93 0.75
N ALA A 212 -20.31 -3.88 0.03
CA ALA A 212 -20.20 -5.27 0.47
C ALA A 212 -19.53 -5.40 1.85
N ILE A 213 -18.48 -4.62 2.09
CA ILE A 213 -17.78 -4.59 3.39
C ILE A 213 -18.69 -4.02 4.50
N SER A 214 -19.45 -2.96 4.21
CA SER A 214 -20.37 -2.34 5.17
C SER A 214 -21.54 -3.27 5.50
N GLU A 215 -22.12 -3.94 4.49
CA GLU A 215 -23.20 -4.93 4.66
C GLU A 215 -22.76 -6.16 5.46
N ALA A 216 -21.48 -6.51 5.44
CA ALA A 216 -20.90 -7.52 6.32
C ALA A 216 -20.75 -7.07 7.79
N GLY A 217 -21.23 -5.87 8.16
CA GLY A 217 -21.18 -5.31 9.51
C GLY A 217 -19.80 -4.78 9.92
N ILE A 218 -18.92 -4.53 8.96
CA ILE A 218 -17.56 -4.03 9.21
C ILE A 218 -17.57 -2.52 9.19
N GLY A 219 -17.47 -1.89 10.35
CA GLY A 219 -17.88 -0.50 10.51
C GLY A 219 -16.83 0.51 10.93
N ARG A 220 -15.55 0.16 10.98
CA ARG A 220 -14.48 1.14 11.26
C ARG A 220 -13.62 1.28 10.02
N LEU A 221 -14.13 2.02 9.02
CA LEU A 221 -13.49 2.18 7.73
C LEU A 221 -12.96 3.61 7.56
N LEU A 222 -11.82 3.75 6.92
CA LEU A 222 -11.28 5.02 6.46
C LEU A 222 -10.95 4.86 4.97
N ARG A 223 -11.68 5.58 4.12
CA ARG A 223 -11.51 5.61 2.66
C ARG A 223 -10.61 6.78 2.28
N LEU A 224 -9.46 6.48 1.69
CA LEU A 224 -8.44 7.43 1.27
C LEU A 224 -8.24 7.29 -0.23
N GLU A 225 -8.46 8.38 -0.99
CA GLU A 225 -8.35 8.34 -2.46
C GLU A 225 -7.62 9.57 -2.97
N ILE A 226 -6.88 9.41 -4.07
CA ILE A 226 -6.29 10.47 -4.87
C ILE A 226 -6.66 10.25 -6.33
N ASP A 227 -7.16 11.31 -6.97
CA ASP A 227 -7.36 11.46 -8.41
C ASP A 227 -6.40 12.56 -8.89
N VAL A 228 -5.42 12.19 -9.70
CA VAL A 228 -4.39 13.12 -10.18
C VAL A 228 -4.81 13.90 -11.42
N ASP A 229 -6.08 13.77 -11.83
CA ASP A 229 -6.65 14.40 -13.04
C ASP A 229 -5.84 14.06 -14.30
N ARG A 230 -5.46 12.78 -14.44
CA ARG A 230 -4.71 12.32 -15.60
C ARG A 230 -5.59 12.41 -16.86
N PRO A 231 -5.10 13.04 -17.95
CA PRO A 231 -5.87 13.12 -19.18
C PRO A 231 -6.19 11.72 -19.74
N GLU A 232 -7.44 11.47 -20.16
CA GLU A 232 -7.87 10.18 -20.71
C GLU A 232 -7.01 9.74 -21.92
N ALA A 233 -6.61 10.68 -22.77
CA ALA A 233 -5.76 10.43 -23.92
C ALA A 233 -4.37 9.87 -23.54
N ALA A 234 -3.90 10.09 -22.31
CA ALA A 234 -2.62 9.57 -21.82
C ALA A 234 -2.72 8.09 -21.41
N GLY A 235 -3.94 7.55 -21.29
CA GLY A 235 -4.17 6.18 -20.82
C GLY A 235 -3.65 5.92 -19.42
N GLY A 236 -3.71 4.69 -18.96
CA GLY A 236 -3.18 4.27 -17.66
C GLY A 236 -4.09 4.63 -16.48
N LEU A 237 -3.52 4.59 -15.27
CA LEU A 237 -4.25 4.86 -14.03
C LEU A 237 -4.24 6.36 -13.72
N GLY A 238 -5.41 6.94 -13.44
CA GLY A 238 -5.55 8.36 -13.05
C GLY A 238 -6.02 8.56 -11.60
N ALA A 239 -6.59 7.52 -10.98
CA ALA A 239 -7.07 7.60 -9.62
C ALA A 239 -6.88 6.27 -8.88
N THR A 240 -6.63 6.35 -7.58
CA THR A 240 -6.38 5.19 -6.70
C THR A 240 -6.91 5.42 -5.31
N GLY A 241 -7.14 4.33 -4.57
CA GLY A 241 -7.57 4.39 -3.19
C GLY A 241 -6.94 3.35 -2.28
N LEU A 242 -7.06 3.61 -1.00
CA LEU A 242 -6.74 2.71 0.08
C LEU A 242 -7.89 2.72 1.08
N LEU A 243 -8.55 1.57 1.26
CA LEU A 243 -9.53 1.38 2.32
C LEU A 243 -8.85 0.80 3.54
N VAL A 244 -8.83 1.54 4.64
CA VAL A 244 -8.22 1.08 5.89
C VAL A 244 -9.31 0.68 6.87
N VAL A 245 -9.28 -0.59 7.29
CA VAL A 245 -10.20 -1.15 8.28
C VAL A 245 -9.51 -1.15 9.64
N ASN A 246 -10.21 -0.75 10.68
CA ASN A 246 -9.65 -0.50 12.00
C ASN A 246 -8.42 0.45 11.96
N PRO A 247 -8.55 1.63 11.33
CA PRO A 247 -7.43 2.56 11.22
C PRO A 247 -6.90 2.96 12.58
N PRO A 248 -5.59 3.21 12.72
CA PRO A 248 -5.03 3.87 13.89
C PRO A 248 -5.73 5.21 14.17
N TRP A 249 -5.85 5.56 15.44
CA TRP A 249 -6.65 6.71 15.91
C TRP A 249 -6.35 8.03 15.18
N LEU A 250 -5.06 8.33 14.94
CA LEU A 250 -4.65 9.59 14.32
C LEU A 250 -4.57 9.52 12.79
N LEU A 251 -4.74 8.35 12.17
CA LEU A 251 -4.51 8.19 10.73
C LEU A 251 -5.41 9.09 9.88
N ALA A 252 -6.66 9.29 10.27
CA ALA A 252 -7.57 10.18 9.56
C ALA A 252 -7.10 11.65 9.59
N GLN A 253 -6.69 12.15 10.76
CA GLN A 253 -6.16 13.51 10.90
C GLN A 253 -4.85 13.70 10.12
N GLU A 254 -3.97 12.72 10.13
CA GLU A 254 -2.74 12.74 9.34
C GLU A 254 -3.03 12.71 7.83
N ALA A 255 -4.03 11.93 7.41
CA ALA A 255 -4.46 11.87 6.02
C ALA A 255 -5.06 13.20 5.54
N GLU A 256 -5.79 13.93 6.38
CA GLU A 256 -6.30 15.28 6.07
C GLU A 256 -5.18 16.31 5.81
N ILE A 257 -4.00 16.10 6.40
CA ILE A 257 -2.82 16.93 6.14
C ILE A 257 -2.07 16.43 4.89
N LEU A 258 -1.93 15.12 4.72
CA LEU A 258 -1.12 14.51 3.66
C LEU A 258 -1.81 14.54 2.31
N LEU A 259 -3.09 14.15 2.24
CA LEU A 259 -3.77 13.95 0.95
C LEU A 259 -3.85 15.21 0.08
N PRO A 260 -4.24 16.40 0.59
CA PRO A 260 -4.25 17.60 -0.23
C PRO A 260 -2.87 17.95 -0.79
N ALA A 261 -1.83 17.84 0.02
CA ALA A 261 -0.45 18.13 -0.40
C ALA A 261 0.09 17.11 -1.41
N LEU A 262 -0.20 15.82 -1.22
CA LEU A 262 0.17 14.77 -2.17
C LEU A 262 -0.62 14.92 -3.47
N CYS A 263 -1.92 15.17 -3.38
CA CYS A 263 -2.81 15.35 -4.53
C CYS A 263 -2.34 16.52 -5.43
N GLU A 264 -2.02 17.66 -4.83
CA GLU A 264 -1.49 18.82 -5.54
C GLU A 264 -0.11 18.51 -6.16
N ARG A 265 0.82 17.93 -5.40
CA ARG A 265 2.17 17.62 -5.87
C ARG A 265 2.19 16.59 -7.01
N LEU A 266 1.29 15.62 -6.97
CA LEU A 266 1.21 14.52 -7.93
C LEU A 266 0.24 14.79 -9.08
N ALA A 267 -0.41 15.96 -9.11
CA ALA A 267 -1.38 16.36 -10.12
C ALA A 267 -0.82 16.23 -11.55
N GLN A 268 -1.60 15.63 -12.45
CA GLN A 268 -1.26 15.47 -13.87
C GLN A 268 -2.17 16.32 -14.77
N GLY A 269 -3.18 16.95 -14.18
CA GLY A 269 -4.10 17.87 -14.81
C GLY A 269 -4.51 18.98 -13.85
N PRO A 270 -5.39 19.89 -14.29
CA PRO A 270 -5.71 21.13 -13.55
C PRO A 270 -6.70 20.94 -12.38
N ARG A 271 -7.32 19.77 -12.26
CA ARG A 271 -8.41 19.52 -11.29
C ARG A 271 -8.20 18.25 -10.48
N PRO A 272 -7.04 18.08 -9.82
CA PRO A 272 -6.79 16.93 -8.96
C PRO A 272 -7.79 16.91 -7.79
N ARG A 273 -8.11 15.74 -7.30
CA ARG A 273 -9.08 15.55 -6.20
C ARG A 273 -8.57 14.51 -5.23
N TYR A 274 -8.98 14.64 -3.98
CA TYR A 274 -8.75 13.62 -2.95
C TYR A 274 -10.03 13.35 -2.16
N ARG A 275 -10.04 12.23 -1.46
CA ARG A 275 -11.07 11.85 -0.49
C ARG A 275 -10.40 11.37 0.78
N CYS A 276 -10.87 11.87 1.92
CA CYS A 276 -10.58 11.35 3.25
C CYS A 276 -11.92 11.19 3.97
N GLU A 277 -12.43 9.97 4.05
CA GLU A 277 -13.79 9.71 4.53
C GLU A 277 -13.79 8.59 5.56
N ALA A 278 -14.23 8.90 6.78
CA ALA A 278 -14.47 7.91 7.81
C ALA A 278 -15.91 7.37 7.66
N ILE A 279 -16.02 6.09 7.30
CA ILE A 279 -17.30 5.39 7.17
C ILE A 279 -17.57 4.65 8.47
N ARG A 280 -18.71 4.97 9.09
CA ARG A 280 -19.21 4.27 10.27
C ARG A 280 -20.46 3.49 9.86
N PRO A 281 -20.74 2.32 10.47
CA PRO A 281 -22.03 1.68 10.24
C PRO A 281 -23.11 2.63 10.72
N ASP A 282 -24.18 2.71 9.95
CA ASP A 282 -25.42 3.31 10.44
C ASP A 282 -25.83 2.54 11.69
N GLY A 283 -25.93 3.25 12.82
CA GLY A 283 -26.26 2.70 14.13
C GLY A 283 -27.72 2.23 14.22
#